data_df807208cb1a992c2754c51c18d1304e
#
_entry.id   df807208cb1a992c2754c51c18d1304e
#
_cell.length_a   1.000
_cell.length_b   1.000
_cell.length_c   1.000
_cell.angle_alpha   90.00
_cell.angle_beta   90.00
_cell.angle_gamma   90.00
#
_symmetry.space_group_name_H-M   'P 1'
#
loop_
_entity.id
_entity.type
_entity.pdbx_description
1 polymer ?
#
loop_
_entity_poly.entity_id
_entity_poly.type
_entity_poly.pdbx_seq_one_letter_code
_entity_poly.pdbx_strand_id
1 'polypeptide(L)'
;MMVQYVNGIFLLIGFVIAPLLCYGVCRWLLPRRWRCKIGVVGAAVIILLTAYGWTFGSQQLTVRPVTIVCSDLPQSFDGYRIVQFSDAHVGTMTGWRKAMLQRAVDSIMNQRADIIVFTGDLQNIEPHELPEHLAQLSRLKAPDGVYSVLGNHDYAVYQKADSATKAANCRLTCEYERRAGWQLLLNEHRTIRRGSDSLIVAGMENWGVAKRMPHRGDVGKTLAGLQRSAFVVMLEHDPSAWRARILPQSWAQ
;
A
#
# COMPACT_ATOMS: atom_id res chain seq x y z
N MET A 1 9.56 14.80 -3.89
CA MET A 1 10.69 15.60 -3.37
C MET A 1 11.01 15.27 -1.91
N MET A 2 10.07 15.29 -0.95
CA MET A 2 10.35 14.99 0.46
C MET A 2 10.89 13.56 0.68
N VAL A 3 10.31 12.54 0.05
CA VAL A 3 10.78 11.14 0.11
C VAL A 3 12.20 10.97 -0.43
N GLN A 4 12.54 11.68 -1.50
CA GLN A 4 13.91 11.66 -2.05
C GLN A 4 14.94 12.26 -1.08
N TYR A 5 14.57 13.35 -0.37
CA TYR A 5 15.42 13.93 0.67
C TYR A 5 15.56 13.00 1.88
N VAL A 6 14.47 12.37 2.32
CA VAL A 6 14.51 11.41 3.44
C VAL A 6 15.41 10.22 3.08
N ASN A 7 15.25 9.65 1.89
CA ASN A 7 16.12 8.57 1.40
C ASN A 7 17.59 9.02 1.32
N GLY A 8 17.87 10.23 0.82
CA GLY A 8 19.21 10.80 0.78
C GLY A 8 19.84 10.95 2.16
N ILE A 9 19.06 11.39 3.16
CA ILE A 9 19.51 11.51 4.55
C ILE A 9 19.84 10.13 5.14
N PHE A 10 18.98 9.11 4.95
CA PHE A 10 19.24 7.75 5.42
C PHE A 10 20.51 7.17 4.81
N LEU A 11 20.75 7.37 3.52
CA LEU A 11 21.96 6.92 2.84
C LEU A 11 23.20 7.65 3.37
N LEU A 12 23.11 8.98 3.58
CA LEU A 12 24.18 9.76 4.18
C LEU A 12 24.52 9.26 5.59
N ILE A 13 23.50 9.01 6.43
CA ILE A 13 23.70 8.46 7.75
C ILE A 13 24.35 7.08 7.68
N GLY A 14 23.83 6.16 6.89
CA GLY A 14 24.28 4.78 6.84
C GLY A 14 25.65 4.59 6.18
N PHE A 15 25.95 5.33 5.10
CA PHE A 15 27.22 5.17 4.36
C PHE A 15 28.33 6.10 4.82
N VAL A 16 28.02 7.19 5.51
CA VAL A 16 29.02 8.19 5.89
C VAL A 16 29.06 8.44 7.40
N ILE A 17 27.96 8.95 7.96
CA ILE A 17 27.95 9.44 9.34
C ILE A 17 28.18 8.30 10.34
N ALA A 18 27.39 7.24 10.28
CA ALA A 18 27.47 6.15 11.26
C ALA A 18 28.80 5.37 11.17
N PRO A 19 29.37 5.05 9.98
CA PRO A 19 30.72 4.48 9.88
C PRO A 19 31.82 5.36 10.46
N LEU A 20 31.76 6.68 10.20
CA LEU A 20 32.76 7.62 10.75
C LEU A 20 32.64 7.76 12.26
N LEU A 21 31.43 7.83 12.79
CA LEU A 21 31.20 7.84 14.24
C LEU A 21 31.67 6.55 14.88
N CYS A 22 31.37 5.39 14.32
CA CYS A 22 31.84 4.10 14.81
C CYS A 22 33.38 4.05 14.87
N TYR A 23 34.04 4.47 13.80
CA TYR A 23 35.49 4.55 13.76
C TYR A 23 36.05 5.52 14.80
N GLY A 24 35.47 6.71 14.94
CA GLY A 24 35.87 7.73 15.91
C GLY A 24 35.72 7.25 17.35
N VAL A 25 34.59 6.65 17.70
CA VAL A 25 34.32 6.07 19.02
C VAL A 25 35.31 4.97 19.36
N CYS A 26 35.58 4.04 18.43
CA CYS A 26 36.56 2.99 18.60
C CYS A 26 37.97 3.57 18.83
N ARG A 27 38.32 4.63 18.08
CA ARG A 27 39.60 5.32 18.23
C ARG A 27 39.77 6.00 19.60
N TRP A 28 38.68 6.42 20.19
CA TRP A 28 38.71 7.11 21.51
C TRP A 28 38.65 6.12 22.68
N LEU A 29 37.82 5.07 22.60
CA LEU A 29 37.56 4.15 23.73
C LEU A 29 38.50 2.94 23.77
N LEU A 30 39.09 2.50 22.65
CA LEU A 30 39.82 1.25 22.59
C LEU A 30 41.34 1.42 22.72
N PRO A 31 42.07 0.39 23.25
CA PRO A 31 43.50 0.38 23.32
C PRO A 31 44.17 0.56 21.93
N ARG A 32 45.30 1.27 21.92
CA ARG A 32 46.01 1.69 20.68
C ARG A 32 46.22 0.56 19.67
N ARG A 33 46.47 -0.67 20.14
CA ARG A 33 46.73 -1.85 19.30
C ARG A 33 45.49 -2.35 18.50
N TRP A 34 44.26 -2.08 19.01
CA TRP A 34 43.00 -2.61 18.44
C TRP A 34 42.12 -1.55 17.80
N ARG A 35 42.19 -0.30 18.25
CA ARG A 35 41.25 0.78 17.92
C ARG A 35 41.02 0.99 16.42
N CYS A 36 42.09 0.98 15.61
CA CYS A 36 41.97 1.18 14.17
C CYS A 36 41.34 -0.06 13.48
N LYS A 37 41.80 -1.26 13.87
CA LYS A 37 41.29 -2.50 13.26
C LYS A 37 39.78 -2.70 13.56
N ILE A 38 39.37 -2.58 14.83
CA ILE A 38 37.97 -2.73 15.25
C ILE A 38 37.14 -1.60 14.64
N GLY A 39 37.62 -0.37 14.63
CA GLY A 39 36.91 0.76 14.04
C GLY A 39 36.66 0.59 12.54
N VAL A 40 37.65 0.11 11.79
CA VAL A 40 37.49 -0.16 10.34
C VAL A 40 36.53 -1.30 10.10
N VAL A 41 36.65 -2.40 10.84
CA VAL A 41 35.71 -3.54 10.72
C VAL A 41 34.28 -3.11 11.07
N GLY A 42 34.08 -2.38 12.15
CA GLY A 42 32.77 -1.86 12.53
C GLY A 42 32.16 -0.93 11.48
N ALA A 43 32.97 -0.01 10.93
CA ALA A 43 32.53 0.85 9.83
C ALA A 43 32.14 0.05 8.58
N ALA A 44 32.95 -0.94 8.20
CA ALA A 44 32.67 -1.81 7.07
C ALA A 44 31.37 -2.61 7.27
N VAL A 45 31.12 -3.15 8.45
CA VAL A 45 29.86 -3.86 8.78
C VAL A 45 28.66 -2.93 8.64
N ILE A 46 28.74 -1.70 9.12
CA ILE A 46 27.65 -0.72 8.98
C ILE A 46 27.37 -0.43 7.51
N ILE A 47 28.40 -0.21 6.71
CA ILE A 47 28.28 0.03 5.26
C ILE A 47 27.61 -1.18 4.57
N LEU A 48 28.06 -2.39 4.87
CA LEU A 48 27.51 -3.62 4.27
C LEU A 48 26.06 -3.85 4.67
N LEU A 49 25.69 -3.63 5.93
CA LEU A 49 24.31 -3.74 6.40
C LEU A 49 23.40 -2.68 5.74
N THR A 50 23.90 -1.45 5.60
CA THR A 50 23.17 -0.38 4.91
C THR A 50 22.97 -0.74 3.42
N ALA A 51 24.03 -1.20 2.76
CA ALA A 51 23.96 -1.65 1.36
C ALA A 51 22.98 -2.82 1.18
N TYR A 52 23.04 -3.82 2.06
CA TYR A 52 22.11 -4.95 2.05
C TYR A 52 20.66 -4.50 2.25
N GLY A 53 20.38 -3.68 3.26
CA GLY A 53 19.02 -3.17 3.53
C GLY A 53 18.46 -2.34 2.37
N TRP A 54 19.31 -1.49 1.78
CA TRP A 54 18.94 -0.66 0.63
C TRP A 54 18.67 -1.47 -0.64
N THR A 55 19.47 -2.50 -0.92
CA THR A 55 19.36 -3.30 -2.15
C THR A 55 18.42 -4.49 -1.98
N PHE A 56 18.82 -5.48 -1.19
CA PHE A 56 18.10 -6.75 -1.05
C PHE A 56 16.95 -6.66 -0.04
N GLY A 57 17.19 -6.07 1.13
CA GLY A 57 16.21 -6.01 2.21
C GLY A 57 14.93 -5.28 1.80
N SER A 58 15.07 -4.17 1.08
CA SER A 58 13.92 -3.35 0.61
C SER A 58 13.07 -4.02 -0.47
N GLN A 59 13.50 -5.16 -1.00
CA GLN A 59 12.79 -5.90 -2.05
C GLN A 59 12.22 -7.23 -1.57
N GLN A 60 12.34 -7.56 -0.30
CA GLN A 60 11.78 -8.79 0.23
C GLN A 60 10.25 -8.66 0.34
N LEU A 61 9.56 -9.62 -0.26
CA LEU A 61 8.12 -9.76 -0.18
C LEU A 61 7.79 -10.82 0.87
N THR A 62 6.86 -10.50 1.75
CA THR A 62 6.36 -11.42 2.76
C THR A 62 4.85 -11.50 2.67
N VAL A 63 4.31 -12.70 2.50
CA VAL A 63 2.88 -12.97 2.65
C VAL A 63 2.59 -13.22 4.11
N ARG A 64 1.62 -12.50 4.66
CA ARG A 64 1.17 -12.66 6.05
C ARG A 64 -0.25 -13.23 6.06
N PRO A 65 -0.44 -14.54 6.29
CA PRO A 65 -1.77 -15.09 6.43
C PRO A 65 -2.39 -14.65 7.75
N VAL A 66 -3.64 -14.22 7.69
CA VAL A 66 -4.47 -13.89 8.87
C VAL A 66 -5.79 -14.60 8.71
N THR A 67 -6.19 -15.34 9.74
CA THR A 67 -7.52 -15.96 9.80
C THR A 67 -8.44 -15.09 10.64
N ILE A 68 -9.57 -14.68 10.06
CA ILE A 68 -10.62 -13.92 10.74
C ILE A 68 -11.80 -14.87 10.93
N VAL A 69 -12.25 -15.03 12.16
CA VAL A 69 -13.42 -15.82 12.51
C VAL A 69 -14.56 -14.87 12.88
N CYS A 70 -15.66 -14.95 12.12
CA CYS A 70 -16.85 -14.14 12.33
C CYS A 70 -18.08 -15.04 12.38
N SER A 71 -18.88 -14.92 13.44
CA SER A 71 -20.14 -15.68 13.60
C SER A 71 -21.17 -15.33 12.52
N ASP A 72 -21.11 -14.10 12.02
CA ASP A 72 -22.10 -13.54 11.10
C ASP A 72 -21.72 -13.74 9.62
N LEU A 73 -20.57 -14.38 9.36
CA LEU A 73 -20.15 -14.72 8.00
C LEU A 73 -21.14 -15.76 7.42
N PRO A 74 -21.78 -15.48 6.26
CA PRO A 74 -22.65 -16.46 5.60
C PRO A 74 -21.86 -17.76 5.28
N GLN A 75 -22.48 -18.91 5.52
CA GLN A 75 -21.84 -20.21 5.45
C GLN A 75 -21.20 -20.51 4.10
N SER A 76 -21.77 -20.04 3.00
CA SER A 76 -21.21 -20.20 1.64
C SER A 76 -19.87 -19.48 1.42
N PHE A 77 -19.48 -18.63 2.37
CA PHE A 77 -18.21 -17.90 2.37
C PHE A 77 -17.22 -18.42 3.41
N ASP A 78 -17.50 -19.54 4.08
CA ASP A 78 -16.50 -20.17 4.94
C ASP A 78 -15.27 -20.58 4.12
N GLY A 79 -14.08 -20.27 4.66
CA GLY A 79 -12.81 -20.45 3.95
C GLY A 79 -12.56 -19.47 2.80
N TYR A 80 -13.36 -18.39 2.66
CA TYR A 80 -13.19 -17.38 1.62
C TYR A 80 -11.84 -16.64 1.75
N ARG A 81 -11.11 -16.57 0.65
CA ARG A 81 -9.76 -16.02 0.62
C ARG A 81 -9.74 -14.63 0.02
N ILE A 82 -9.26 -13.68 0.79
CA ILE A 82 -9.03 -12.29 0.36
C ILE A 82 -7.54 -12.02 0.37
N VAL A 83 -6.97 -11.62 -0.76
CA VAL A 83 -5.61 -11.05 -0.77
C VAL A 83 -5.73 -9.54 -0.81
N GLN A 84 -5.14 -8.89 0.19
CA GLN A 84 -5.06 -7.43 0.27
C GLN A 84 -3.63 -6.97 0.04
N PHE A 85 -3.47 -5.92 -0.77
CA PHE A 85 -2.23 -5.16 -0.93
C PHE A 85 -2.54 -3.66 -1.04
N SER A 86 -1.52 -2.83 -0.78
CA SER A 86 -1.64 -1.38 -0.75
C SER A 86 -0.30 -0.74 -1.10
N ASP A 87 -0.29 0.59 -1.29
CA ASP A 87 0.91 1.42 -1.37
C ASP A 87 1.92 0.91 -2.40
N ALA A 88 1.43 0.58 -3.59
CA ALA A 88 2.25 0.04 -4.66
C ALA A 88 3.28 1.06 -5.18
N HIS A 89 2.92 2.36 -5.19
CA HIS A 89 3.80 3.46 -5.59
C HIS A 89 4.66 3.12 -6.81
N VAL A 90 4.02 2.64 -7.89
CA VAL A 90 4.70 2.03 -9.03
C VAL A 90 5.72 2.95 -9.70
N GLY A 91 5.58 4.28 -9.58
CA GLY A 91 6.58 5.24 -10.03
C GLY A 91 7.96 5.10 -9.34
N THR A 92 8.03 4.37 -8.22
CA THR A 92 9.29 4.02 -7.57
C THR A 92 9.90 2.72 -8.09
N MET A 93 9.15 1.96 -8.89
CA MET A 93 9.55 0.64 -9.44
C MET A 93 10.38 0.79 -10.72
N THR A 94 11.45 1.60 -10.66
CA THR A 94 12.36 1.89 -11.78
C THR A 94 13.71 1.22 -11.61
N GLY A 95 14.51 1.15 -12.68
CA GLY A 95 15.85 0.57 -12.65
C GLY A 95 15.86 -0.86 -12.10
N TRP A 96 16.69 -1.12 -11.12
CA TRP A 96 16.86 -2.43 -10.49
C TRP A 96 15.62 -2.89 -9.66
N ARG A 97 14.71 -1.97 -9.31
CA ARG A 97 13.43 -2.28 -8.65
C ARG A 97 12.33 -2.72 -9.62
N LYS A 98 12.54 -2.59 -10.92
CA LYS A 98 11.50 -2.89 -11.94
C LYS A 98 10.93 -4.30 -11.82
N ALA A 99 11.75 -5.29 -11.45
CA ALA A 99 11.33 -6.67 -11.23
C ALA A 99 10.49 -6.87 -9.95
N MET A 100 10.41 -5.88 -9.06
CA MET A 100 9.69 -6.02 -7.78
C MET A 100 8.19 -6.12 -8.00
N LEU A 101 7.61 -5.29 -8.87
CA LEU A 101 6.18 -5.36 -9.19
C LEU A 101 5.80 -6.72 -9.79
N GLN A 102 6.63 -7.24 -10.71
CA GLN A 102 6.41 -8.56 -11.28
C GLN A 102 6.35 -9.64 -10.20
N ARG A 103 7.33 -9.65 -9.26
CA ARG A 103 7.37 -10.61 -8.15
C ARG A 103 6.18 -10.43 -7.19
N ALA A 104 5.74 -9.18 -6.95
CA ALA A 104 4.56 -8.90 -6.14
C ALA A 104 3.28 -9.47 -6.79
N VAL A 105 3.08 -9.21 -8.08
CA VAL A 105 1.96 -9.76 -8.85
C VAL A 105 1.98 -11.29 -8.83
N ASP A 106 3.13 -11.91 -9.09
CA ASP A 106 3.27 -13.37 -9.06
C ASP A 106 2.97 -13.94 -7.65
N SER A 107 3.46 -13.26 -6.60
CA SER A 107 3.18 -13.65 -5.21
C SER A 107 1.68 -13.57 -4.87
N ILE A 108 1.00 -12.51 -5.28
CA ILE A 108 -0.44 -12.32 -5.09
C ILE A 108 -1.22 -13.42 -5.82
N MET A 109 -0.92 -13.65 -7.09
CA MET A 109 -1.61 -14.66 -7.91
C MET A 109 -1.41 -16.09 -7.36
N ASN A 110 -0.24 -16.38 -6.78
CA ASN A 110 0.05 -17.67 -6.15
C ASN A 110 -0.80 -17.95 -4.90
N GLN A 111 -1.42 -16.93 -4.28
CA GLN A 111 -2.31 -17.13 -3.14
C GLN A 111 -3.67 -17.74 -3.53
N ARG A 112 -4.03 -17.73 -4.81
CA ARG A 112 -5.31 -18.28 -5.32
C ARG A 112 -6.50 -17.73 -4.53
N ALA A 113 -6.54 -16.41 -4.37
CA ALA A 113 -7.61 -15.72 -3.66
C ALA A 113 -8.95 -15.79 -4.43
N ASP A 114 -10.05 -15.77 -3.70
CA ASP A 114 -11.38 -15.60 -4.27
C ASP A 114 -11.60 -14.16 -4.76
N ILE A 115 -11.12 -13.17 -4.00
CA ILE A 115 -10.99 -11.78 -4.42
C ILE A 115 -9.60 -11.22 -4.12
N ILE A 116 -9.20 -10.22 -4.89
CA ILE A 116 -8.04 -9.38 -4.61
C ILE A 116 -8.56 -7.98 -4.32
N VAL A 117 -8.06 -7.35 -3.25
CA VAL A 117 -8.41 -5.98 -2.88
C VAL A 117 -7.17 -5.11 -2.82
N PHE A 118 -7.24 -3.96 -3.47
CA PHE A 118 -6.22 -2.93 -3.46
C PHE A 118 -6.73 -1.72 -2.69
N THR A 119 -6.00 -1.33 -1.65
CA THR A 119 -6.44 -0.26 -0.75
C THR A 119 -5.71 1.06 -0.95
N GLY A 120 -5.33 1.37 -2.20
CA GLY A 120 -4.89 2.71 -2.61
C GLY A 120 -3.40 2.94 -2.66
N ASP A 121 -3.02 4.12 -3.15
CA ASP A 121 -1.67 4.59 -3.42
C ASP A 121 -0.98 3.76 -4.52
N LEU A 122 -1.61 3.71 -5.70
CA LEU A 122 -1.08 3.06 -6.88
C LEU A 122 0.06 3.85 -7.50
N GLN A 123 -0.15 5.15 -7.75
CA GLN A 123 0.88 6.06 -8.25
C GLN A 123 1.74 6.61 -7.11
N ASN A 124 2.94 7.08 -7.42
CA ASN A 124 3.79 7.77 -6.45
C ASN A 124 3.55 9.29 -6.47
N ILE A 125 3.58 9.94 -7.64
CA ILE A 125 3.39 11.38 -7.80
C ILE A 125 2.31 11.70 -8.83
N GLU A 126 2.32 11.02 -9.99
CA GLU A 126 1.47 11.35 -11.11
C GLU A 126 1.10 10.13 -11.97
N PRO A 127 -0.04 10.18 -12.69
CA PRO A 127 -0.55 9.02 -13.42
C PRO A 127 0.29 8.60 -14.62
N HIS A 128 1.21 9.45 -15.11
CA HIS A 128 2.14 9.07 -16.19
C HIS A 128 3.12 7.96 -15.79
N GLU A 129 3.20 7.63 -14.51
CA GLU A 129 3.94 6.49 -14.00
C GLU A 129 3.28 5.14 -14.30
N LEU A 130 1.96 5.12 -14.57
CA LEU A 130 1.15 3.90 -14.64
C LEU A 130 1.24 3.12 -15.96
N PRO A 131 1.35 3.76 -17.16
CA PRO A 131 1.28 3.05 -18.43
C PRO A 131 2.29 1.92 -18.59
N GLU A 132 3.53 2.09 -18.13
CA GLU A 132 4.56 1.06 -18.27
C GLU A 132 4.30 -0.17 -17.38
N HIS A 133 3.46 -0.04 -16.35
CA HIS A 133 3.13 -1.09 -15.39
C HIS A 133 1.75 -1.73 -15.65
N LEU A 134 0.96 -1.15 -16.56
CA LEU A 134 -0.42 -1.58 -16.80
C LEU A 134 -0.54 -3.05 -17.18
N ALA A 135 0.36 -3.55 -18.02
CA ALA A 135 0.36 -4.95 -18.45
C ALA A 135 0.59 -5.91 -17.24
N GLN A 136 1.42 -5.53 -16.28
CA GLN A 136 1.66 -6.33 -15.08
C GLN A 136 0.46 -6.26 -14.13
N LEU A 137 -0.09 -5.07 -13.90
CA LEU A 137 -1.26 -4.85 -13.04
C LEU A 137 -2.49 -5.60 -13.56
N SER A 138 -2.69 -5.64 -14.89
CA SER A 138 -3.79 -6.36 -15.54
C SER A 138 -3.72 -7.89 -15.41
N ARG A 139 -2.60 -8.43 -14.91
CA ARG A 139 -2.48 -9.86 -14.59
C ARG A 139 -3.16 -10.23 -13.28
N LEU A 140 -3.41 -9.27 -12.41
CA LEU A 140 -4.17 -9.50 -11.18
C LEU A 140 -5.60 -9.87 -11.53
N LYS A 141 -5.99 -11.10 -11.21
CA LYS A 141 -7.32 -11.66 -11.47
C LYS A 141 -7.73 -12.59 -10.36
N ALA A 142 -8.98 -12.56 -10.00
CA ALA A 142 -9.57 -13.49 -9.04
C ALA A 142 -10.99 -13.88 -9.51
N PRO A 143 -11.52 -15.04 -9.11
CA PRO A 143 -12.86 -15.51 -9.54
C PRO A 143 -13.96 -14.50 -9.28
N ASP A 144 -13.99 -13.87 -8.12
CA ASP A 144 -15.01 -12.89 -7.74
C ASP A 144 -14.55 -11.44 -7.99
N GLY A 145 -13.38 -11.25 -8.64
CA GLY A 145 -12.89 -9.96 -9.13
C GLY A 145 -11.74 -9.35 -8.35
N VAL A 146 -11.27 -8.21 -8.87
CA VAL A 146 -10.29 -7.34 -8.24
C VAL A 146 -10.98 -6.03 -7.92
N TYR A 147 -10.94 -5.61 -6.67
CA TYR A 147 -11.57 -4.38 -6.19
C TYR A 147 -10.51 -3.40 -5.72
N SER A 148 -10.72 -2.11 -5.96
CA SER A 148 -9.78 -1.08 -5.54
C SER A 148 -10.49 0.14 -4.96
N VAL A 149 -9.76 0.87 -4.12
CA VAL A 149 -10.08 2.23 -3.68
C VAL A 149 -8.85 3.11 -3.88
N LEU A 150 -9.04 4.42 -3.92
CA LEU A 150 -7.95 5.37 -4.07
C LEU A 150 -7.31 5.73 -2.72
N GLY A 151 -5.98 5.85 -2.72
CA GLY A 151 -5.22 6.45 -1.63
C GLY A 151 -4.92 7.93 -1.85
N ASN A 152 -4.26 8.56 -0.89
CA ASN A 152 -4.00 9.99 -0.95
C ASN A 152 -3.07 10.41 -2.10
N HIS A 153 -2.14 9.55 -2.54
CA HIS A 153 -1.30 9.82 -3.71
C HIS A 153 -2.12 9.83 -5.00
N ASP A 154 -3.13 8.99 -5.11
CA ASP A 154 -3.99 8.88 -6.29
C ASP A 154 -4.87 10.14 -6.50
N TYR A 155 -5.09 10.93 -5.45
CA TYR A 155 -5.69 12.27 -5.52
C TYR A 155 -4.68 13.38 -5.84
N ALA A 156 -3.45 13.05 -6.19
CA ALA A 156 -2.37 14.01 -6.50
C ALA A 156 -2.10 15.03 -5.37
N VAL A 157 -2.27 14.63 -4.10
CA VAL A 157 -2.08 15.52 -2.92
C VAL A 157 -0.67 16.10 -2.91
N TYR A 158 0.32 15.32 -3.29
CA TYR A 158 1.75 15.69 -3.25
C TYR A 158 2.23 16.38 -4.53
N GLN A 159 1.40 16.45 -5.56
CA GLN A 159 1.76 17.12 -6.80
C GLN A 159 1.69 18.63 -6.63
N LYS A 160 2.74 19.34 -7.10
CA LYS A 160 2.75 20.80 -7.17
C LYS A 160 2.05 21.27 -8.45
N ALA A 161 0.72 21.27 -8.42
CA ALA A 161 -0.12 21.68 -9.53
C ALA A 161 -1.38 22.38 -9.02
N ASP A 162 -2.09 23.07 -9.92
CA ASP A 162 -3.40 23.63 -9.62
C ASP A 162 -4.47 22.54 -9.41
N SER A 163 -5.63 22.94 -8.92
CA SER A 163 -6.72 22.02 -8.60
C SER A 163 -7.30 21.33 -9.84
N ALA A 164 -7.31 21.99 -10.99
CA ALA A 164 -7.82 21.43 -12.24
C ALA A 164 -6.91 20.30 -12.74
N THR A 165 -5.59 20.53 -12.73
CA THR A 165 -4.58 19.53 -13.08
C THR A 165 -4.63 18.33 -12.13
N LYS A 166 -4.73 18.55 -10.82
CA LYS A 166 -4.88 17.46 -9.84
C LYS A 166 -6.13 16.63 -10.09
N ALA A 167 -7.26 17.28 -10.38
CA ALA A 167 -8.51 16.59 -10.70
C ALA A 167 -8.40 15.80 -12.02
N ALA A 168 -7.70 16.33 -13.03
CA ALA A 168 -7.46 15.61 -14.28
C ALA A 168 -6.58 14.37 -14.04
N ASN A 169 -5.51 14.50 -13.26
CA ASN A 169 -4.62 13.40 -12.90
C ASN A 169 -5.34 12.31 -12.12
N CYS A 170 -6.17 12.66 -11.12
CA CYS A 170 -6.98 11.70 -10.40
C CYS A 170 -7.93 10.93 -11.33
N ARG A 171 -8.59 11.62 -12.28
CA ARG A 171 -9.44 10.94 -13.28
C ARG A 171 -8.64 9.96 -14.14
N LEU A 172 -7.44 10.35 -14.55
CA LEU A 172 -6.56 9.48 -15.35
C LEU A 172 -6.09 8.25 -14.56
N THR A 173 -5.78 8.40 -13.27
CA THR A 173 -5.49 7.27 -12.38
C THR A 173 -6.68 6.31 -12.30
N CYS A 174 -7.89 6.83 -12.07
CA CYS A 174 -9.12 6.02 -12.08
C CYS A 174 -9.32 5.26 -13.41
N GLU A 175 -8.97 5.90 -14.54
CA GLU A 175 -9.04 5.27 -15.85
C GLU A 175 -8.04 4.11 -15.98
N TYR A 176 -6.81 4.29 -15.52
CA TYR A 176 -5.80 3.22 -15.56
C TYR A 176 -6.16 2.03 -14.68
N GLU A 177 -6.71 2.24 -13.48
CA GLU A 177 -7.20 1.12 -12.65
C GLU A 177 -8.30 0.33 -13.35
N ARG A 178 -9.29 1.02 -13.95
CA ARG A 178 -10.34 0.36 -14.74
C ARG A 178 -9.79 -0.37 -15.97
N ARG A 179 -8.79 0.21 -16.65
CA ARG A 179 -8.10 -0.43 -17.78
C ARG A 179 -7.28 -1.65 -17.35
N ALA A 180 -6.79 -1.70 -16.13
CA ALA A 180 -6.19 -2.89 -15.54
C ALA A 180 -7.23 -4.01 -15.28
N GLY A 181 -8.53 -3.71 -15.41
CA GLY A 181 -9.63 -4.65 -15.18
C GLY A 181 -10.12 -4.65 -13.74
N TRP A 182 -9.75 -3.64 -12.94
CA TRP A 182 -10.15 -3.54 -11.55
C TRP A 182 -11.49 -2.83 -11.40
N GLN A 183 -12.27 -3.25 -10.43
CA GLN A 183 -13.51 -2.59 -10.03
C GLN A 183 -13.18 -1.51 -8.98
N LEU A 184 -12.89 -0.30 -9.47
CA LEU A 184 -12.63 0.85 -8.61
C LEU A 184 -13.93 1.31 -7.96
N LEU A 185 -13.94 1.37 -6.63
CA LEU A 185 -15.08 1.78 -5.81
C LEU A 185 -14.83 3.19 -5.25
N LEU A 186 -15.78 4.09 -5.51
CA LEU A 186 -15.71 5.49 -5.09
C LEU A 186 -16.98 5.83 -4.28
N ASN A 187 -16.97 5.52 -2.98
CA ASN A 187 -18.13 5.57 -2.08
C ASN A 187 -19.29 4.72 -2.60
N GLU A 188 -19.01 3.51 -2.99
CA GLU A 188 -19.97 2.55 -3.52
C GLU A 188 -19.61 1.13 -3.09
N HIS A 189 -20.50 0.18 -3.35
CA HIS A 189 -20.28 -1.23 -3.02
C HIS A 189 -20.67 -2.16 -4.16
N ARG A 190 -20.24 -3.41 -4.05
CA ARG A 190 -20.60 -4.52 -4.92
C ARG A 190 -21.02 -5.73 -4.09
N THR A 191 -21.98 -6.48 -4.60
CA THR A 191 -22.46 -7.70 -3.96
C THR A 191 -21.91 -8.92 -4.66
N ILE A 192 -21.22 -9.77 -3.94
CA ILE A 192 -20.80 -11.10 -4.37
C ILE A 192 -21.84 -12.09 -3.87
N ARG A 193 -22.34 -12.96 -4.76
CA ARG A 193 -23.40 -13.93 -4.44
C ARG A 193 -22.88 -15.35 -4.55
N ARG A 194 -23.24 -16.19 -3.58
CA ARG A 194 -23.02 -17.64 -3.60
C ARG A 194 -24.31 -18.33 -3.16
N GLY A 195 -25.11 -18.85 -4.11
CA GLY A 195 -26.45 -19.33 -3.84
C GLY A 195 -27.37 -18.24 -3.27
N SER A 196 -27.95 -18.48 -2.10
CA SER A 196 -28.76 -17.50 -1.37
C SER A 196 -27.94 -16.47 -0.59
N ASP A 197 -26.68 -16.75 -0.34
CA ASP A 197 -25.82 -15.94 0.49
C ASP A 197 -25.15 -14.80 -0.29
N SER A 198 -24.79 -13.74 0.42
CA SER A 198 -24.09 -12.61 -0.17
C SER A 198 -23.03 -12.05 0.77
N LEU A 199 -21.94 -11.58 0.18
CA LEU A 199 -20.88 -10.80 0.78
C LEU A 199 -20.79 -9.46 0.05
N ILE A 200 -20.72 -8.38 0.81
CA ILE A 200 -20.59 -7.03 0.27
C ILE A 200 -19.15 -6.59 0.29
N VAL A 201 -18.60 -6.14 -0.84
CA VAL A 201 -17.34 -5.41 -0.91
C VAL A 201 -17.67 -3.93 -1.06
N ALA A 202 -17.40 -3.15 -0.04
CA ALA A 202 -17.71 -1.72 0.03
C ALA A 202 -16.40 -0.92 -0.02
N GLY A 203 -16.30 0.05 -0.94
CA GLY A 203 -15.12 0.91 -1.10
C GLY A 203 -15.45 2.36 -0.80
N MET A 204 -14.85 2.89 0.25
CA MET A 204 -14.93 4.29 0.60
C MET A 204 -13.76 5.06 -0.02
N GLU A 205 -14.04 6.25 -0.57
CA GLU A 205 -12.97 7.15 -0.99
C GLU A 205 -12.12 7.58 0.21
N ASN A 206 -10.85 7.94 -0.04
CA ASN A 206 -9.92 8.28 1.02
C ASN A 206 -10.45 9.37 1.95
N TRP A 207 -10.37 9.10 3.25
CA TRP A 207 -10.64 10.05 4.30
C TRP A 207 -9.61 9.89 5.43
N GLY A 208 -8.81 10.94 5.69
CA GLY A 208 -7.80 10.91 6.75
C GLY A 208 -7.97 12.07 7.73
N VAL A 209 -7.65 11.84 9.01
CA VAL A 209 -7.75 12.87 10.08
C VAL A 209 -6.83 14.05 9.83
N ALA A 210 -5.67 13.85 9.21
CA ALA A 210 -4.73 14.94 8.96
C ALA A 210 -5.27 15.92 7.90
N LYS A 211 -5.21 17.24 8.19
CA LYS A 211 -5.76 18.32 7.33
C LYS A 211 -5.34 18.26 5.86
N ARG A 212 -4.17 17.70 5.56
CA ARG A 212 -3.66 17.56 4.19
C ARG A 212 -4.24 16.37 3.43
N MET A 213 -4.91 15.43 4.13
CA MET A 213 -5.47 14.24 3.52
C MET A 213 -6.77 14.56 2.78
N PRO A 214 -7.13 13.80 1.75
CA PRO A 214 -8.45 13.90 1.14
C PRO A 214 -9.54 13.63 2.19
N HIS A 215 -10.64 14.36 2.12
CA HIS A 215 -11.83 14.16 2.95
C HIS A 215 -13.03 13.82 2.05
N ARG A 216 -12.88 12.81 1.18
CA ARG A 216 -13.89 12.44 0.18
C ARG A 216 -14.73 11.24 0.61
N GLY A 217 -14.27 10.49 1.60
CA GLY A 217 -14.95 9.31 2.10
C GLY A 217 -16.29 9.63 2.72
N ASP A 218 -17.33 8.91 2.29
CA ASP A 218 -18.71 9.02 2.74
C ASP A 218 -19.26 7.62 3.03
N VAL A 219 -19.30 7.26 4.31
CA VAL A 219 -19.79 5.95 4.78
C VAL A 219 -21.26 5.76 4.43
N GLY A 220 -22.09 6.81 4.61
CA GLY A 220 -23.52 6.73 4.32
C GLY A 220 -23.80 6.43 2.85
N LYS A 221 -23.07 7.09 1.94
CA LYS A 221 -23.15 6.81 0.50
C LYS A 221 -22.61 5.42 0.17
N THR A 222 -21.49 5.04 0.77
CA THR A 222 -20.84 3.74 0.52
C THR A 222 -21.74 2.57 0.87
N LEU A 223 -22.53 2.69 1.96
CA LEU A 223 -23.40 1.64 2.48
C LEU A 223 -24.89 1.86 2.13
N ALA A 224 -25.21 2.85 1.28
CA ALA A 224 -26.59 3.20 0.95
C ALA A 224 -27.37 2.00 0.39
N GLY A 225 -28.55 1.74 0.98
CA GLY A 225 -29.44 0.66 0.53
C GLY A 225 -29.08 -0.74 1.03
N LEU A 226 -27.96 -0.90 1.79
CA LEU A 226 -27.66 -2.18 2.43
C LEU A 226 -28.50 -2.41 3.68
N GLN A 227 -28.84 -3.66 3.92
CA GLN A 227 -29.47 -4.08 5.18
C GLN A 227 -28.41 -4.15 6.30
N ARG A 228 -28.80 -3.89 7.54
CA ARG A 228 -27.90 -3.95 8.71
C ARG A 228 -27.31 -5.33 8.95
N SER A 229 -27.98 -6.38 8.51
CA SER A 229 -27.55 -7.77 8.60
C SER A 229 -26.54 -8.17 7.49
N ALA A 230 -26.22 -7.29 6.54
CA ALA A 230 -25.29 -7.61 5.47
C ALA A 230 -23.88 -7.75 6.00
N PHE A 231 -23.19 -8.81 5.62
CA PHE A 231 -21.77 -8.97 5.89
C PHE A 231 -20.94 -8.10 4.93
N VAL A 232 -20.20 -7.13 5.48
CA VAL A 232 -19.48 -6.11 4.69
C VAL A 232 -17.98 -6.18 4.90
N VAL A 233 -17.23 -6.32 3.81
CA VAL A 233 -15.79 -6.08 3.76
C VAL A 233 -15.58 -4.64 3.29
N MET A 234 -15.18 -3.76 4.21
CA MET A 234 -14.96 -2.35 3.94
C MET A 234 -13.52 -2.11 3.49
N LEU A 235 -13.35 -1.48 2.33
CA LEU A 235 -12.08 -1.01 1.81
C LEU A 235 -11.94 0.49 2.05
N GLU A 236 -10.84 0.88 2.65
CA GLU A 236 -10.45 2.27 2.88
C GLU A 236 -8.93 2.35 3.00
N HIS A 237 -8.32 3.45 2.57
CA HIS A 237 -6.88 3.58 2.54
C HIS A 237 -6.31 4.07 3.88
N ASP A 238 -6.88 5.14 4.46
CA ASP A 238 -6.34 5.75 5.69
C ASP A 238 -6.96 5.10 6.94
N PRO A 239 -6.18 4.34 7.75
CA PRO A 239 -6.72 3.63 8.91
C PRO A 239 -7.32 4.57 9.97
N SER A 240 -7.03 5.87 9.93
CA SER A 240 -7.64 6.83 10.85
C SER A 240 -9.14 7.04 10.60
N ALA A 241 -9.64 6.75 9.39
CA ALA A 241 -11.05 6.78 9.04
C ALA A 241 -11.87 5.77 9.85
N TRP A 242 -11.30 4.64 10.22
CA TRP A 242 -12.00 3.59 10.96
C TRP A 242 -12.65 4.13 12.22
N ARG A 243 -11.86 4.74 13.10
CA ARG A 243 -12.36 5.28 14.37
C ARG A 243 -13.14 6.59 14.22
N ALA A 244 -12.75 7.41 13.24
CA ALA A 244 -13.30 8.75 13.11
C ALA A 244 -14.60 8.80 12.32
N ARG A 245 -14.83 7.85 11.39
CA ARG A 245 -15.94 7.89 10.44
C ARG A 245 -16.72 6.59 10.38
N ILE A 246 -16.06 5.44 10.30
CA ILE A 246 -16.74 4.16 10.03
C ILE A 246 -17.45 3.66 11.30
N LEU A 247 -16.75 3.52 12.42
CA LEU A 247 -17.33 3.06 13.68
C LEU A 247 -18.51 3.91 14.19
N PRO A 248 -18.44 5.27 14.17
CA PRO A 248 -19.54 6.07 14.69
C PRO A 248 -20.83 5.99 13.89
N GLN A 249 -20.77 5.62 12.61
CA GLN A 249 -21.93 5.49 11.75
C GLN A 249 -22.63 4.14 11.87
N SER A 250 -22.23 3.34 12.85
CA SER A 250 -22.99 2.28 13.51
C SER A 250 -23.60 1.17 12.66
N TRP A 251 -22.85 0.66 11.71
CA TRP A 251 -23.02 -0.73 11.31
C TRP A 251 -22.26 -1.67 12.28
N ALA A 252 -21.43 -1.11 13.16
CA ALA A 252 -20.57 -1.78 14.12
C ALA A 252 -21.11 -1.74 15.56
N GLN A 253 -22.43 -1.57 15.73
CA GLN A 253 -23.09 -1.71 17.05
C GLN A 253 -23.88 -3.00 17.13
#